data_d4968f3d26863ccf1ca33929cfb59282
#
_entry.id   d4968f3d26863ccf1ca33929cfb59282
#
_cell.length_a   1.000
_cell.length_b   1.000
_cell.length_c   1.000
_cell.angle_alpha   90.00
_cell.angle_beta   90.00
_cell.angle_gamma   90.00
#
_symmetry.space_group_name_H-M   'P 1'
#
loop_
_entity.id
_entity.type
_entity.pdbx_description
1 polymer ?
#
loop_
_entity_poly.entity_id
_entity_poly.type
_entity_poly.pdbx_seq_one_letter_code
_entity_poly.pdbx_strand_id
1 'polypeptide(L)'
;MTDIRKMKGKERLVKEYDQLTNDPDINNCFGIDYWDPDADNPDITHWQITLIPPVGTDYEGGFYKIEAKFLEDYPISAPQMKFVTRIYHCNIAENTGHICLNSIKDDWKPSLIMEDVLNHIMILLYKQNPSSPLNDNAAELYRKENKTEFLAKVKEYSKKYANINDYENLKKQDIHLLANCKCIWCQIIFRYKGSF
;
A
#
# COMPACT_ATOMS: atom_id res chain seq x y z
N MET A 1 15.26 10.83 -20.69
CA MET A 1 14.90 10.55 -19.28
C MET A 1 15.96 9.68 -18.66
N THR A 2 16.52 10.06 -17.51
CA THR A 2 17.50 9.23 -16.79
C THR A 2 16.76 8.03 -16.20
N ASP A 3 17.25 6.83 -16.49
CA ASP A 3 16.62 5.60 -16.00
C ASP A 3 16.88 5.46 -14.49
N ILE A 4 15.87 5.76 -13.68
CA ILE A 4 15.89 5.67 -12.22
C ILE A 4 16.42 4.32 -11.73
N ARG A 5 16.08 3.24 -12.43
CA ARG A 5 16.45 1.86 -12.02
C ARG A 5 17.96 1.63 -12.00
N LYS A 6 18.74 2.53 -12.65
CA LYS A 6 20.20 2.50 -12.67
C LYS A 6 20.86 3.42 -11.65
N MET A 7 20.09 4.26 -10.99
CA MET A 7 20.59 5.18 -9.97
C MET A 7 20.86 4.43 -8.66
N LYS A 8 21.69 5.01 -7.80
CA LYS A 8 22.05 4.44 -6.50
C LYS A 8 21.59 5.33 -5.34
N GLY A 9 21.20 4.67 -4.25
CA GLY A 9 21.00 5.30 -2.95
C GLY A 9 20.03 6.49 -2.95
N LYS A 10 20.42 7.53 -2.27
CA LYS A 10 19.58 8.71 -1.99
C LYS A 10 19.11 9.43 -3.25
N GLU A 11 19.95 9.55 -4.28
CA GLU A 11 19.53 10.18 -5.55
C GLU A 11 18.36 9.44 -6.20
N ARG A 12 18.37 8.13 -6.09
CA ARG A 12 17.29 7.29 -6.59
C ARG A 12 16.01 7.52 -5.78
N LEU A 13 16.10 7.55 -4.44
CA LEU A 13 14.93 7.80 -3.58
C LEU A 13 14.27 9.15 -3.87
N VAL A 14 15.05 10.21 -4.05
CA VAL A 14 14.52 11.53 -4.44
C VAL A 14 13.77 11.44 -5.77
N LYS A 15 14.34 10.75 -6.76
CA LYS A 15 13.70 10.60 -8.07
C LYS A 15 12.44 9.75 -8.03
N GLU A 16 12.44 8.66 -7.25
CA GLU A 16 11.26 7.82 -7.07
C GLU A 16 10.15 8.60 -6.34
N TYR A 17 10.50 9.36 -5.30
CA TYR A 17 9.56 10.23 -4.60
C TYR A 17 8.94 11.27 -5.54
N ASP A 18 9.77 12.01 -6.29
CA ASP A 18 9.31 13.02 -7.25
C ASP A 18 8.40 12.41 -8.33
N GLN A 19 8.72 11.22 -8.81
CA GLN A 19 7.87 10.55 -9.81
C GLN A 19 6.54 10.15 -9.22
N LEU A 20 6.53 9.48 -8.07
CA LEU A 20 5.31 8.98 -7.45
C LEU A 20 4.37 10.10 -7.01
N THR A 21 4.92 11.20 -6.45
CA THR A 21 4.10 12.34 -5.99
C THR A 21 3.54 13.18 -7.14
N ASN A 22 4.11 13.07 -8.34
CA ASN A 22 3.62 13.75 -9.54
C ASN A 22 2.83 12.83 -10.49
N ASP A 23 2.72 11.54 -10.17
CA ASP A 23 1.96 10.59 -10.99
C ASP A 23 0.47 10.61 -10.61
N PRO A 24 -0.43 11.05 -11.51
CA PRO A 24 -1.85 11.14 -11.21
C PRO A 24 -2.51 9.77 -10.98
N ASP A 25 -1.99 8.70 -11.59
CA ASP A 25 -2.54 7.35 -11.43
C ASP A 25 -2.20 6.79 -10.05
N ILE A 26 -0.99 7.03 -9.57
CA ILE A 26 -0.57 6.67 -8.21
C ILE A 26 -1.34 7.50 -7.18
N ASN A 27 -1.44 8.82 -7.39
CA ASN A 27 -2.07 9.74 -6.44
C ASN A 27 -3.57 9.48 -6.25
N ASN A 28 -4.23 8.77 -7.15
CA ASN A 28 -5.62 8.34 -6.96
C ASN A 28 -5.79 7.27 -5.87
N CYS A 29 -4.76 6.51 -5.57
CA CYS A 29 -4.80 5.40 -4.62
C CYS A 29 -3.82 5.55 -3.47
N PHE A 30 -2.77 6.39 -3.64
CA PHE A 30 -1.72 6.58 -2.66
C PHE A 30 -1.40 8.07 -2.47
N GLY A 31 -1.40 8.51 -1.21
CA GLY A 31 -0.73 9.74 -0.80
C GLY A 31 0.66 9.39 -0.30
N ILE A 32 1.69 10.08 -0.77
CA ILE A 32 3.07 9.79 -0.36
C ILE A 32 3.67 11.06 0.24
N ASP A 33 4.24 10.92 1.44
CA ASP A 33 4.90 12.01 2.14
C ASP A 33 6.11 11.49 2.91
N TYR A 34 6.98 12.36 3.37
CA TYR A 34 7.99 11.98 4.34
C TYR A 34 7.31 11.67 5.69
N TRP A 35 7.95 10.84 6.52
CA TRP A 35 7.38 10.44 7.81
C TRP A 35 7.10 11.64 8.72
N ASP A 36 7.98 12.63 8.69
CA ASP A 36 7.85 13.92 9.37
C ASP A 36 8.05 15.05 8.35
N PRO A 37 6.98 15.42 7.62
CA PRO A 37 7.07 16.37 6.52
C PRO A 37 7.33 17.82 7.01
N ASP A 38 7.00 18.12 8.27
CA ASP A 38 7.15 19.44 8.85
C ASP A 38 8.53 19.66 9.49
N ALA A 39 9.40 18.65 9.47
CA ALA A 39 10.78 18.79 9.94
C ALA A 39 11.57 19.75 9.04
N ASP A 40 12.46 20.54 9.62
CA ASP A 40 13.36 21.45 8.88
C ASP A 40 14.21 20.72 7.84
N ASN A 41 14.48 19.43 8.06
CA ASN A 41 15.21 18.57 7.12
C ASN A 41 14.61 17.17 7.14
N PRO A 42 13.57 16.90 6.33
CA PRO A 42 12.90 15.61 6.30
C PRO A 42 13.84 14.46 5.95
N ASP A 43 13.67 13.33 6.63
CA ASP A 43 14.42 12.12 6.32
C ASP A 43 13.90 11.45 5.03
N ILE A 44 14.64 11.63 3.95
CA ILE A 44 14.30 11.07 2.63
C ILE A 44 14.28 9.53 2.60
N THR A 45 14.79 8.87 3.64
CA THR A 45 14.79 7.41 3.78
C THR A 45 13.63 6.87 4.58
N HIS A 46 12.71 7.74 5.02
CA HIS A 46 11.56 7.37 5.83
C HIS A 46 10.29 8.01 5.31
N TRP A 47 9.43 7.20 4.67
CA TRP A 47 8.19 7.66 4.04
C TRP A 47 6.95 7.21 4.79
N GLN A 48 5.95 8.06 4.80
CA GLN A 48 4.57 7.76 5.14
C GLN A 48 3.76 7.63 3.85
N ILE A 49 3.07 6.51 3.69
CA ILE A 49 2.22 6.25 2.54
C ILE A 49 0.80 6.08 3.05
N THR A 50 -0.13 6.88 2.53
CA THR A 50 -1.56 6.73 2.77
C THR A 50 -2.16 5.94 1.62
N LEU A 51 -2.67 4.75 1.89
CA LEU A 51 -3.33 3.91 0.92
C LEU A 51 -4.84 4.11 0.99
N ILE A 52 -5.44 4.39 -0.15
CA ILE A 52 -6.88 4.51 -0.37
C ILE A 52 -7.30 3.34 -1.27
N PRO A 53 -7.85 2.26 -0.70
CA PRO A 53 -8.22 1.10 -1.50
C PRO A 53 -9.30 1.43 -2.52
N PRO A 54 -9.14 0.98 -3.78
CA PRO A 54 -10.11 1.24 -4.83
C PRO A 54 -11.49 0.63 -4.55
N VAL A 55 -12.49 1.20 -5.20
CA VAL A 55 -13.86 0.66 -5.22
C VAL A 55 -13.87 -0.79 -5.68
N GLY A 56 -14.61 -1.62 -4.97
CA GLY A 56 -14.75 -3.05 -5.24
C GLY A 56 -13.70 -3.95 -4.61
N THR A 57 -12.81 -3.40 -3.78
CA THR A 57 -12.01 -4.20 -2.82
C THR A 57 -12.81 -4.45 -1.54
N ASP A 58 -12.43 -5.49 -0.80
CA ASP A 58 -13.00 -5.76 0.54
C ASP A 58 -12.67 -4.62 1.54
N TYR A 59 -11.73 -3.74 1.21
CA TYR A 59 -11.20 -2.66 2.04
C TYR A 59 -11.67 -1.27 1.61
N GLU A 60 -12.57 -1.19 0.64
CA GLU A 60 -13.12 0.07 0.11
C GLU A 60 -13.61 1.00 1.21
N GLY A 61 -13.30 2.29 1.07
CA GLY A 61 -13.69 3.34 2.02
C GLY A 61 -12.82 3.46 3.27
N GLY A 62 -11.81 2.60 3.41
CA GLY A 62 -10.82 2.72 4.47
C GLY A 62 -9.62 3.58 4.06
N PHE A 63 -8.92 4.14 5.07
CA PHE A 63 -7.67 4.86 4.91
C PHE A 63 -6.59 4.16 5.71
N TYR A 64 -5.53 3.70 5.02
CA TYR A 64 -4.51 2.89 5.64
C TYR A 64 -3.15 3.57 5.53
N LYS A 65 -2.54 3.84 6.67
CA LYS A 65 -1.18 4.36 6.76
C LYS A 65 -0.19 3.21 6.69
N ILE A 66 0.80 3.34 5.82
CA ILE A 66 1.92 2.43 5.65
C ILE A 66 3.21 3.20 5.93
N GLU A 67 4.09 2.62 6.72
CA GLU A 67 5.46 3.10 6.92
C GLU A 67 6.38 2.39 5.94
N ALA A 68 7.25 3.15 5.26
CA ALA A 68 8.32 2.62 4.43
C ALA A 68 9.67 3.18 4.89
N LYS A 69 10.61 2.29 5.21
CA LYS A 69 12.00 2.63 5.59
C LYS A 69 12.98 2.04 4.60
N PHE A 70 13.88 2.88 4.13
CA PHE A 70 14.93 2.51 3.20
C PHE A 70 16.27 2.41 3.94
N LEU A 71 16.93 1.26 3.79
CA LEU A 71 18.26 1.05 4.38
C LEU A 71 19.33 1.80 3.57
N GLU A 72 20.50 1.99 4.18
CA GLU A 72 21.61 2.72 3.56
C GLU A 72 22.08 2.12 2.24
N ASP A 73 21.91 0.82 2.08
CA ASP A 73 22.29 0.05 0.89
C ASP A 73 21.19 -0.03 -0.16
N TYR A 74 20.06 0.68 0.01
CA TYR A 74 19.02 0.76 -1.00
C TYR A 74 19.62 1.23 -2.35
N PRO A 75 19.35 0.57 -3.47
CA PRO A 75 18.34 -0.45 -3.74
C PRO A 75 18.83 -1.90 -3.65
N ILE A 76 19.98 -2.19 -3.04
CA ILE A 76 20.46 -3.56 -2.88
C ILE A 76 19.49 -4.32 -1.96
N SER A 77 19.19 -3.75 -0.80
CA SER A 77 18.15 -4.27 0.08
C SER A 77 16.77 -3.69 -0.28
N ALA A 78 15.74 -4.53 -0.13
CA ALA A 78 14.35 -4.11 -0.27
C ALA A 78 13.94 -3.09 0.80
N PRO A 79 12.98 -2.20 0.52
CA PRO A 79 12.41 -1.34 1.55
C PRO A 79 11.72 -2.17 2.64
N GLN A 80 11.82 -1.71 3.89
CA GLN A 80 11.06 -2.28 4.99
C GLN A 80 9.71 -1.60 5.08
N MET A 81 8.65 -2.37 4.93
CA MET A 81 7.29 -1.81 4.92
C MET A 81 6.39 -2.49 5.93
N LYS A 82 5.54 -1.68 6.57
CA LYS A 82 4.49 -2.19 7.46
C LYS A 82 3.26 -1.29 7.44
N PHE A 83 2.09 -1.89 7.63
CA PHE A 83 0.87 -1.14 7.94
C PHE A 83 0.97 -0.57 9.37
N VAL A 84 0.79 0.72 9.50
CA VAL A 84 0.63 1.41 10.79
C VAL A 84 -0.83 1.33 11.21
N THR A 85 -1.76 1.53 10.26
CA THR A 85 -3.18 1.28 10.46
C THR A 85 -3.44 -0.22 10.54
N ARG A 86 -4.12 -0.67 11.58
CA ARG A 86 -4.49 -2.09 11.70
C ARG A 86 -5.43 -2.51 10.60
N ILE A 87 -5.13 -3.63 9.96
CA ILE A 87 -5.90 -4.22 8.85
C ILE A 87 -6.10 -5.71 9.09
N TYR A 88 -7.30 -6.23 8.81
CA TYR A 88 -7.57 -7.67 8.88
C TYR A 88 -7.33 -8.31 7.51
N HIS A 89 -6.19 -8.99 7.36
CA HIS A 89 -5.73 -9.49 6.06
C HIS A 89 -4.84 -10.73 6.21
N CYS A 90 -4.96 -11.72 5.32
CA CYS A 90 -4.19 -12.97 5.39
C CYS A 90 -2.67 -12.74 5.42
N ASN A 91 -2.19 -11.82 4.60
CA ASN A 91 -0.75 -11.62 4.35
C ASN A 91 -0.15 -10.42 5.10
N ILE A 92 -0.87 -9.90 6.10
CA ILE A 92 -0.39 -8.82 6.96
C ILE A 92 -0.48 -9.28 8.41
N ALA A 93 0.63 -9.19 9.12
CA ALA A 93 0.71 -9.57 10.53
C ALA A 93 -0.13 -8.62 11.38
N GLU A 94 -1.15 -9.15 12.06
CA GLU A 94 -2.17 -8.37 12.76
C GLU A 94 -1.59 -7.44 13.84
N ASN A 95 -0.57 -7.91 14.57
CA ASN A 95 0.01 -7.18 15.70
C ASN A 95 1.11 -6.20 15.30
N THR A 96 1.84 -6.47 14.23
CA THR A 96 3.02 -5.68 13.84
C THR A 96 2.82 -4.90 12.55
N GLY A 97 1.78 -5.22 11.77
CA GLY A 97 1.52 -4.63 10.47
C GLY A 97 2.49 -5.08 9.37
N HIS A 98 3.43 -5.98 9.67
CA HIS A 98 4.39 -6.46 8.66
C HIS A 98 3.65 -7.09 7.49
N ILE A 99 4.05 -6.72 6.29
CA ILE A 99 3.49 -7.20 5.04
C ILE A 99 4.27 -8.44 4.61
N CYS A 100 3.57 -9.52 4.26
CA CYS A 100 4.21 -10.66 3.61
C CYS A 100 4.61 -10.25 2.19
N LEU A 101 5.72 -9.58 2.10
CA LEU A 101 6.35 -9.25 0.83
C LEU A 101 7.30 -10.38 0.40
N ASN A 102 6.97 -11.66 0.69
CA ASN A 102 7.80 -12.77 0.24
C ASN A 102 8.01 -12.70 -1.26
N SER A 103 6.95 -12.37 -2.03
CA SER A 103 7.09 -12.07 -3.45
C SER A 103 7.98 -10.84 -3.75
N ILE A 104 8.14 -9.90 -2.82
CA ILE A 104 9.02 -8.74 -3.00
C ILE A 104 10.38 -8.99 -2.38
N LYS A 105 10.48 -9.62 -1.18
CA LYS A 105 11.78 -9.90 -0.55
C LYS A 105 12.57 -10.98 -1.28
N ASP A 106 11.91 -12.08 -1.64
CA ASP A 106 12.54 -13.20 -2.32
C ASP A 106 12.81 -12.90 -3.80
N ASP A 107 11.96 -12.05 -4.40
CA ASP A 107 12.08 -11.59 -5.79
C ASP A 107 12.66 -10.17 -5.90
N TRP A 108 13.07 -9.54 -4.79
CA TRP A 108 13.62 -8.19 -4.83
C TRP A 108 14.88 -8.16 -5.70
N LYS A 109 14.88 -7.22 -6.61
CA LYS A 109 16.03 -6.90 -7.46
C LYS A 109 16.26 -5.39 -7.42
N PRO A 110 17.49 -4.92 -7.44
CA PRO A 110 17.78 -3.48 -7.49
C PRO A 110 17.15 -2.74 -8.68
N SER A 111 16.62 -3.46 -9.65
CA SER A 111 15.83 -2.90 -10.77
C SER A 111 14.38 -2.59 -10.44
N LEU A 112 13.82 -3.12 -9.34
CA LEU A 112 12.48 -2.77 -8.88
C LEU A 112 12.49 -1.38 -8.23
N ILE A 113 11.43 -0.61 -8.42
CA ILE A 113 11.22 0.72 -7.86
C ILE A 113 10.00 0.71 -6.92
N MET A 114 9.81 1.77 -6.16
CA MET A 114 8.68 1.85 -5.21
C MET A 114 7.31 1.74 -5.87
N GLU A 115 7.17 2.21 -7.11
CA GLU A 115 5.95 2.00 -7.89
C GLU A 115 5.62 0.50 -8.03
N ASP A 116 6.63 -0.34 -8.35
CA ASP A 116 6.45 -1.80 -8.45
C ASP A 116 5.96 -2.38 -7.10
N VAL A 117 6.48 -1.85 -5.97
CA VAL A 117 6.10 -2.28 -4.61
C VAL A 117 4.67 -1.87 -4.27
N LEU A 118 4.28 -0.63 -4.56
CA LEU A 118 2.93 -0.14 -4.33
C LEU A 118 1.91 -0.93 -5.15
N ASN A 119 2.25 -1.24 -6.39
CA ASN A 119 1.44 -2.08 -7.26
C ASN A 119 1.24 -3.48 -6.68
N HIS A 120 2.27 -4.08 -6.10
CA HIS A 120 2.15 -5.37 -5.42
C HIS A 120 1.24 -5.30 -4.19
N ILE A 121 1.34 -4.25 -3.38
CA ILE A 121 0.44 -4.05 -2.23
C ILE A 121 -1.01 -3.94 -2.72
N MET A 122 -1.26 -3.22 -3.80
CA MET A 122 -2.58 -3.10 -4.39
C MET A 122 -3.14 -4.46 -4.83
N ILE A 123 -2.33 -5.25 -5.56
CA ILE A 123 -2.71 -6.60 -5.98
C ILE A 123 -3.02 -7.48 -4.77
N LEU A 124 -2.26 -7.37 -3.70
CA LEU A 124 -2.46 -8.15 -2.48
C LEU A 124 -3.81 -7.85 -1.81
N LEU A 125 -4.31 -6.61 -1.88
CA LEU A 125 -5.64 -6.26 -1.38
C LEU A 125 -6.76 -6.92 -2.19
N TYR A 126 -6.56 -7.10 -3.48
CA TYR A 126 -7.54 -7.78 -4.35
C TYR A 126 -7.48 -9.30 -4.24
N LYS A 127 -6.26 -9.84 -4.21
CA LYS A 127 -6.02 -11.28 -4.26
C LYS A 127 -5.08 -11.67 -3.12
N GLN A 128 -5.68 -12.01 -1.99
CA GLN A 128 -4.93 -12.50 -0.85
C GLN A 128 -4.37 -13.89 -1.14
N ASN A 129 -3.19 -14.17 -0.58
CA ASN A 129 -2.57 -15.50 -0.66
C ASN A 129 -2.73 -16.25 0.67
N PRO A 130 -3.81 -17.02 0.85
CA PRO A 130 -4.03 -17.77 2.08
C PRO A 130 -3.09 -18.98 2.24
N SER A 131 -2.30 -19.33 1.21
CA SER A 131 -1.34 -20.44 1.29
C SER A 131 -0.05 -20.07 2.03
N SER A 132 0.26 -18.76 2.13
CA SER A 132 1.40 -18.25 2.88
C SER A 132 0.95 -17.08 3.79
N PRO A 133 0.19 -17.38 4.86
CA PRO A 133 -0.39 -16.35 5.70
C PRO A 133 0.61 -15.80 6.72
N LEU A 134 0.37 -14.55 7.14
CA LEU A 134 0.91 -13.93 8.36
C LEU A 134 -0.18 -13.76 9.44
N ASN A 135 -1.44 -14.00 9.06
CA ASN A 135 -2.59 -14.05 9.94
C ASN A 135 -3.40 -15.32 9.62
N ASP A 136 -3.16 -16.37 10.39
CA ASP A 136 -3.79 -17.68 10.18
C ASP A 136 -5.31 -17.62 10.32
N ASN A 137 -5.82 -16.83 11.28
CA ASN A 137 -7.25 -16.65 11.48
C ASN A 137 -7.92 -16.02 10.26
N ALA A 138 -7.28 -15.00 9.69
CA ALA A 138 -7.79 -14.36 8.48
C ALA A 138 -7.75 -15.34 7.28
N ALA A 139 -6.67 -16.12 7.15
CA ALA A 139 -6.53 -17.10 6.07
C ALA A 139 -7.55 -18.22 6.18
N GLU A 140 -7.85 -18.70 7.38
CA GLU A 140 -8.89 -19.71 7.62
C GLU A 140 -10.27 -19.20 7.16
N LEU A 141 -10.65 -17.98 7.60
CA LEU A 141 -11.92 -17.38 7.19
C LEU A 141 -11.97 -17.08 5.68
N TYR A 142 -10.85 -16.66 5.09
CA TYR A 142 -10.77 -16.34 3.66
C TYR A 142 -10.91 -17.57 2.76
N ARG A 143 -10.50 -18.78 3.22
CA ARG A 143 -10.63 -20.04 2.48
C ARG A 143 -12.07 -20.59 2.45
N LYS A 144 -12.95 -20.15 3.37
CA LYS A 144 -14.34 -20.58 3.42
C LYS A 144 -15.05 -20.16 2.13
N GLU A 145 -15.90 -21.00 1.56
CA GLU A 145 -16.71 -20.68 0.36
C GLU A 145 -17.53 -19.41 0.59
N ASN A 146 -18.12 -19.30 1.78
CA ASN A 146 -18.83 -18.10 2.21
C ASN A 146 -17.90 -17.21 3.05
N LYS A 147 -17.38 -16.15 2.46
CA LYS A 147 -16.49 -15.19 3.10
C LYS A 147 -17.20 -14.22 4.06
N THR A 148 -18.44 -14.47 4.46
CA THR A 148 -19.25 -13.52 5.27
C THR A 148 -18.55 -13.14 6.57
N GLU A 149 -17.98 -14.11 7.30
CA GLU A 149 -17.27 -13.85 8.55
C GLU A 149 -15.99 -13.05 8.31
N PHE A 150 -15.24 -13.39 7.25
CA PHE A 150 -14.06 -12.64 6.85
C PHE A 150 -14.41 -11.18 6.55
N LEU A 151 -15.43 -10.94 5.71
CA LEU A 151 -15.87 -9.59 5.33
C LEU A 151 -16.42 -8.80 6.53
N ALA A 152 -17.09 -9.47 7.47
CA ALA A 152 -17.53 -8.84 8.71
C ALA A 152 -16.33 -8.32 9.53
N LYS A 153 -15.27 -9.13 9.64
CA LYS A 153 -14.02 -8.74 10.32
C LYS A 153 -13.30 -7.61 9.60
N VAL A 154 -13.20 -7.65 8.27
CA VAL A 154 -12.63 -6.56 7.49
C VAL A 154 -13.37 -5.26 7.76
N LYS A 155 -14.71 -5.26 7.71
CA LYS A 155 -15.55 -4.07 7.99
C LYS A 155 -15.40 -3.58 9.43
N GLU A 156 -15.34 -4.48 10.41
CA GLU A 156 -15.10 -4.14 11.81
C GLU A 156 -13.78 -3.37 11.97
N TYR A 157 -12.69 -3.92 11.38
CA TYR A 157 -11.35 -3.32 11.45
C TYR A 157 -11.28 -1.98 10.70
N SER A 158 -11.85 -1.91 9.50
CA SER A 158 -11.88 -0.67 8.72
C SER A 158 -12.61 0.43 9.47
N LYS A 159 -13.79 0.13 10.05
CA LYS A 159 -14.55 1.09 10.84
C LYS A 159 -13.80 1.55 12.09
N LYS A 160 -13.05 0.65 12.74
CA LYS A 160 -12.39 0.92 14.01
C LYS A 160 -11.04 1.62 13.84
N TYR A 161 -10.29 1.29 12.80
CA TYR A 161 -8.87 1.68 12.67
C TYR A 161 -8.54 2.47 11.41
N ALA A 162 -9.39 2.41 10.38
CA ALA A 162 -9.13 3.02 9.08
C ALA A 162 -10.15 4.13 8.74
N ASN A 163 -10.62 4.87 9.75
CA ASN A 163 -11.57 5.95 9.56
C ASN A 163 -10.86 7.22 9.10
N ILE A 164 -11.42 7.92 8.11
CA ILE A 164 -10.91 9.18 7.59
C ILE A 164 -10.76 10.26 8.68
N ASN A 165 -11.63 10.25 9.70
CA ASN A 165 -11.60 11.24 10.77
C ASN A 165 -10.35 11.11 11.67
N ASP A 166 -9.68 9.96 11.63
CA ASP A 166 -8.41 9.74 12.36
C ASP A 166 -7.20 10.31 11.61
N TYR A 167 -7.42 10.82 10.40
CA TYR A 167 -6.41 11.46 9.55
C TYR A 167 -6.58 12.98 9.57
N GLU A 168 -6.26 13.60 10.70
CA GLU A 168 -6.33 15.07 10.89
C GLU A 168 -5.48 15.88 9.89
N ASN A 169 -4.58 15.22 9.15
CA ASN A 169 -3.63 15.84 8.22
C ASN A 169 -3.85 15.50 6.74
N LEU A 170 -4.97 14.89 6.37
CA LEU A 170 -5.30 14.79 4.95
C LEU A 170 -5.55 16.21 4.43
N LYS A 171 -4.65 16.71 3.58
CA LYS A 171 -4.83 17.96 2.87
C LYS A 171 -6.23 17.93 2.24
N LYS A 172 -7.01 19.01 2.35
CA LYS A 172 -8.37 19.10 1.77
C LYS A 172 -8.43 18.71 0.29
N GLN A 173 -7.29 18.72 -0.41
CA GLN A 173 -7.11 18.26 -1.78
C GLN A 173 -7.27 16.72 -1.92
N ASP A 174 -6.88 15.94 -0.90
CA ASP A 174 -6.93 14.47 -0.98
C ASP A 174 -8.37 13.95 -0.87
N ILE A 175 -9.26 14.72 -0.23
CA ILE A 175 -10.69 14.36 -0.08
C ILE A 175 -11.43 14.45 -1.42
N HIS A 176 -11.08 15.35 -2.31
CA HIS A 176 -11.67 15.46 -3.64
C HIS A 176 -11.29 14.31 -4.58
N LEU A 177 -10.14 13.66 -4.36
CA LEU A 177 -9.68 12.51 -5.13
C LEU A 177 -10.55 11.27 -4.85
N LEU A 178 -11.15 11.17 -3.66
CA LEU A 178 -11.97 10.04 -3.23
C LEU A 178 -13.29 9.88 -4.00
N ALA A 179 -13.86 10.99 -4.46
CA ALA A 179 -15.18 10.98 -5.10
C ALA A 179 -15.15 10.54 -6.58
N ASN A 180 -13.99 10.53 -7.24
CA ASN A 180 -13.88 10.35 -8.69
C ASN A 180 -12.70 9.46 -9.12
N CYS A 181 -12.32 8.46 -8.33
CA CYS A 181 -11.22 7.57 -8.69
C CYS A 181 -11.48 6.87 -10.03
N LYS A 182 -10.89 7.42 -11.11
CA LYS A 182 -10.81 6.82 -12.45
C LYS A 182 -9.42 6.23 -12.70
N CYS A 183 -8.72 5.79 -11.66
CA CYS A 183 -7.38 5.28 -11.80
C CYS A 183 -7.34 4.05 -12.73
N ILE A 184 -6.21 3.86 -13.38
CA ILE A 184 -5.92 2.68 -14.23
C ILE A 184 -6.28 1.38 -13.51
N TRP A 185 -6.09 1.31 -12.20
CA TRP A 185 -6.42 0.16 -11.36
C TRP A 185 -7.91 -0.13 -11.32
N CYS A 186 -8.76 0.88 -11.17
CA CYS A 186 -10.21 0.70 -11.28
C CYS A 186 -10.59 0.18 -12.66
N GLN A 187 -9.92 0.66 -13.73
CA GLN A 187 -10.17 0.19 -15.10
C GLN A 187 -9.66 -1.24 -15.34
N ILE A 188 -8.49 -1.60 -14.81
CA ILE A 188 -7.93 -2.96 -14.90
C ILE A 188 -8.86 -3.94 -14.19
N ILE A 189 -9.39 -3.59 -13.03
CA ILE A 189 -10.27 -4.45 -12.24
C ILE A 189 -11.61 -4.66 -12.94
N PHE A 190 -12.19 -3.65 -13.56
CA PHE A 190 -13.39 -3.81 -14.37
C PHE A 190 -13.16 -4.78 -15.54
N ARG A 191 -11.96 -4.82 -16.12
CA ARG A 191 -11.58 -5.79 -17.16
C ARG A 191 -11.42 -7.21 -16.61
N TYR A 192 -10.89 -7.36 -15.39
CA TYR A 192 -10.72 -8.69 -14.77
C TYR A 192 -12.01 -9.28 -14.18
N LYS A 193 -12.96 -8.45 -13.71
CA LYS A 193 -14.28 -8.94 -13.26
C LYS A 193 -15.17 -9.47 -14.39
N GLY A 194 -14.85 -9.18 -15.64
CA GLY A 194 -15.55 -9.71 -16.82
C GLY A 194 -15.03 -11.06 -17.34
N SER A 195 -14.05 -11.67 -16.66
CA SER A 195 -13.38 -12.90 -17.13
C SER A 195 -13.42 -14.05 -16.11
N PHE A 196 -14.41 -14.05 -15.19
CA PHE A 196 -14.72 -15.17 -14.28
C PHE A 196 -16.19 -15.54 -14.37
#